data_9c3453920e68804f25766bfb33a5f229
#
_entry.id   9c3453920e68804f25766bfb33a5f229
#
_cell.length_a   1.000
_cell.length_b   1.000
_cell.length_c   1.000
_cell.angle_alpha   90.00
_cell.angle_beta   90.00
_cell.angle_gamma   90.00
#
_symmetry.space_group_name_H-M   'P 1'
#
loop_
_entity.id
_entity.type
_entity.pdbx_description
1 polymer ?
#
loop_
_entity_poly.entity_id
_entity_poly.type
_entity_poly.pdbx_seq_one_letter_code
_entity_poly.pdbx_strand_id
1 'polypeptide(L)'
;AFALATIAGTISKLAFDACMFNSQNFGFVKLPDDCTTGSSIMPHKKNPDVFELTRAKCNKLQSLPQQIMMIANNLPSGYFRDLQIIKEVFIPAFQELKDCLQMTTYIMNEIKVNEHILDDDKYLLIFSVEEVNRLAREGMPFRDAYKKVGLDIEAGKFSHGKEVHHTHEGSIG
;
A
#
# COMPACT_ATOMS: atom_id res chain seq x y z
N ALA A 1 4.81 -23.20 0.68
CA ALA A 1 4.41 -22.40 -0.48
C ALA A 1 3.38 -21.33 -0.09
N PHE A 2 2.28 -21.70 0.55
CA PHE A 2 1.21 -20.76 0.90
C PHE A 2 1.70 -19.57 1.75
N ALA A 3 2.55 -19.81 2.75
CA ALA A 3 3.11 -18.73 3.56
C ALA A 3 3.92 -17.74 2.69
N LEU A 4 4.76 -18.23 1.78
CA LEU A 4 5.51 -17.37 0.85
C LEU A 4 4.55 -16.56 -0.04
N ALA A 5 3.51 -17.21 -0.59
CA ALA A 5 2.52 -16.55 -1.43
C ALA A 5 1.75 -15.47 -0.67
N THR A 6 1.40 -15.71 0.59
CA THR A 6 0.68 -14.73 1.44
C THR A 6 1.55 -13.51 1.75
N ILE A 7 2.83 -13.72 2.12
CA ILE A 7 3.78 -12.63 2.34
C ILE A 7 3.97 -11.83 1.04
N ALA A 8 4.16 -12.52 -0.08
CA ALA A 8 4.30 -11.89 -1.39
C ALA A 8 3.05 -11.05 -1.76
N GLY A 9 1.86 -11.54 -1.46
CA GLY A 9 0.61 -10.80 -1.65
C GLY A 9 0.58 -9.48 -0.87
N THR A 10 1.03 -9.49 0.38
CA THR A 10 1.13 -8.27 1.21
C THR A 10 2.13 -7.27 0.63
N ILE A 11 3.32 -7.74 0.23
CA ILE A 11 4.34 -6.86 -0.38
C ILE A 11 3.90 -6.33 -1.73
N SER A 12 3.22 -7.15 -2.55
CA SER A 12 2.66 -6.69 -3.83
C SER A 12 1.66 -5.55 -3.64
N LYS A 13 0.82 -5.64 -2.62
CA LYS A 13 -0.15 -4.60 -2.29
C LYS A 13 0.53 -3.30 -1.84
N LEU A 14 1.52 -3.40 -0.95
CA LEU A 14 2.33 -2.25 -0.53
C LEU A 14 3.02 -1.59 -1.73
N ALA A 15 3.62 -2.39 -2.62
CA ALA A 15 4.29 -1.88 -3.82
C ALA A 15 3.32 -1.16 -4.77
N PHE A 16 2.08 -1.66 -4.89
CA PHE A 16 1.02 -0.98 -5.65
C PHE A 16 0.69 0.38 -5.05
N ASP A 17 0.44 0.42 -3.73
CA ASP A 17 0.10 1.66 -3.02
C ASP A 17 1.24 2.68 -3.14
N ALA A 18 2.50 2.27 -3.00
CA ALA A 18 3.65 3.14 -3.15
C ALA A 18 3.78 3.73 -4.57
N CYS A 19 3.54 2.91 -5.61
CA CYS A 19 3.51 3.41 -6.99
C CYS A 19 2.41 4.45 -7.20
N MET A 20 1.22 4.20 -6.66
CA MET A 20 0.08 5.09 -6.76
C MET A 20 0.34 6.40 -6.01
N PHE A 21 0.80 6.32 -4.77
CA PHE A 21 1.05 7.49 -3.91
C PHE A 21 2.23 8.35 -4.38
N ASN A 22 3.20 7.76 -5.08
CA ASN A 22 4.29 8.50 -5.72
C ASN A 22 3.88 9.17 -7.04
N SER A 23 2.74 8.80 -7.62
CA SER A 23 2.29 9.37 -8.89
C SER A 23 1.97 10.87 -8.76
N GLN A 24 2.12 11.60 -9.87
CA GLN A 24 1.85 13.04 -9.91
C GLN A 24 0.44 13.43 -9.45
N ASN A 25 -0.55 12.54 -9.66
CA ASN A 25 -1.94 12.82 -9.28
C ASN A 25 -2.15 12.78 -7.76
N PHE A 26 -1.37 12.00 -7.04
CA PHE A 26 -1.44 11.88 -5.58
C PHE A 26 -0.34 12.69 -4.90
N GLY A 27 0.92 12.41 -5.23
CA GLY A 27 2.07 13.12 -4.68
C GLY A 27 2.21 13.01 -3.16
N PHE A 28 1.69 11.94 -2.56
CA PHE A 28 1.73 11.73 -1.10
C PHE A 28 3.12 11.38 -0.61
N VAL A 29 3.88 10.70 -1.45
CA VAL A 29 5.24 10.28 -1.14
C VAL A 29 6.17 10.55 -2.31
N LYS A 30 7.46 10.65 -1.99
CA LYS A 30 8.55 10.70 -2.96
C LYS A 30 9.52 9.57 -2.67
N LEU A 31 9.78 8.76 -3.68
CA LEU A 31 10.77 7.69 -3.60
C LEU A 31 12.19 8.25 -3.71
N PRO A 32 13.20 7.55 -3.15
CA PRO A 32 14.60 7.92 -3.32
C PRO A 32 15.01 7.86 -4.79
N ASP A 33 15.88 8.79 -5.20
CA ASP A 33 16.24 8.98 -6.61
C ASP A 33 16.96 7.76 -7.21
N ASP A 34 17.73 7.04 -6.43
CA ASP A 34 18.43 5.80 -6.80
C ASP A 34 17.50 4.58 -6.98
N CYS A 35 16.26 4.70 -6.52
CA CYS A 35 15.20 3.69 -6.70
C CYS A 35 14.19 4.07 -7.79
N THR A 36 14.50 5.08 -8.60
CA THR A 36 13.65 5.54 -9.70
C THR A 36 14.44 5.59 -10.99
N THR A 37 13.78 5.38 -12.13
CA THR A 37 14.41 5.57 -13.43
C THR A 37 13.82 6.77 -14.16
N GLY A 38 14.67 7.44 -14.93
CA GLY A 38 14.27 8.54 -15.78
C GLY A 38 13.52 8.08 -17.03
N SER A 39 13.02 9.04 -17.78
CA SER A 39 12.45 8.82 -19.11
C SER A 39 13.38 9.40 -20.16
N SER A 40 13.55 8.71 -21.27
CA SER A 40 14.31 9.19 -22.43
C SER A 40 13.65 10.38 -23.14
N ILE A 41 12.36 10.61 -22.87
CA ILE A 41 11.54 11.64 -23.54
C ILE A 41 11.19 12.78 -22.59
N MET A 42 10.93 12.46 -21.32
CA MET A 42 10.51 13.43 -20.29
C MET A 42 11.57 13.53 -19.19
N PRO A 43 12.46 14.54 -19.20
CA PRO A 43 13.62 14.60 -18.29
C PRO A 43 13.27 14.75 -16.81
N HIS A 44 12.04 15.17 -16.49
CA HIS A 44 11.54 15.33 -15.13
C HIS A 44 10.82 14.06 -14.59
N LYS A 45 10.54 13.08 -15.45
CA LYS A 45 9.79 11.89 -15.06
C LYS A 45 10.69 10.93 -14.28
N LYS A 46 10.22 10.52 -13.11
CA LYS A 46 10.83 9.50 -12.25
C LYS A 46 9.84 8.35 -12.11
N ASN A 47 10.19 7.19 -12.66
CA ASN A 47 9.35 6.01 -12.62
C ASN A 47 9.68 5.17 -11.37
N PRO A 48 8.68 4.61 -10.68
CA PRO A 48 8.88 3.78 -9.48
C PRO A 48 9.26 2.34 -9.82
N ASP A 49 10.24 2.14 -10.71
CA ASP A 49 10.56 0.86 -11.34
C ASP A 49 10.83 -0.26 -10.34
N VAL A 50 11.49 0.05 -9.22
CA VAL A 50 11.79 -0.94 -8.20
C VAL A 50 10.52 -1.51 -7.58
N PHE A 51 9.52 -0.66 -7.30
CA PHE A 51 8.23 -1.13 -6.80
C PHE A 51 7.39 -1.81 -7.89
N GLU A 52 7.49 -1.38 -9.14
CA GLU A 52 6.83 -2.06 -10.27
C GLU A 52 7.36 -3.50 -10.42
N LEU A 53 8.69 -3.67 -10.40
CA LEU A 53 9.34 -4.97 -10.45
C LEU A 53 9.07 -5.81 -9.21
N THR A 54 9.09 -5.21 -8.02
CA THR A 54 8.75 -5.89 -6.77
C THR A 54 7.32 -6.43 -6.81
N ARG A 55 6.37 -5.63 -7.26
CA ARG A 55 4.96 -6.04 -7.45
C ARG A 55 4.86 -7.22 -8.42
N ALA A 56 5.53 -7.15 -9.56
CA ALA A 56 5.52 -8.21 -10.56
C ALA A 56 6.12 -9.53 -10.03
N LYS A 57 7.29 -9.48 -9.36
CA LYS A 57 7.92 -10.63 -8.71
C LYS A 57 7.02 -11.24 -7.63
N CYS A 58 6.43 -10.41 -6.78
CA CYS A 58 5.52 -10.86 -5.74
C CYS A 58 4.24 -11.47 -6.34
N ASN A 59 3.69 -10.94 -7.43
CA ASN A 59 2.57 -11.56 -8.13
C ASN A 59 2.94 -12.94 -8.70
N LYS A 60 4.14 -13.08 -9.25
CA LYS A 60 4.67 -14.38 -9.69
C LYS A 60 4.78 -15.37 -8.52
N LEU A 61 5.30 -14.94 -7.37
CA LEU A 61 5.42 -15.78 -6.17
C LEU A 61 4.06 -16.26 -5.64
N GLN A 62 2.99 -15.52 -5.84
CA GLN A 62 1.64 -15.94 -5.43
C GLN A 62 1.14 -17.16 -6.21
N SER A 63 1.68 -17.46 -7.40
CA SER A 63 1.33 -18.66 -8.16
C SER A 63 2.02 -19.94 -7.66
N LEU A 64 2.99 -19.83 -6.75
CA LEU A 64 3.80 -20.95 -6.28
C LEU A 64 3.01 -22.15 -5.75
N PRO A 65 1.95 -21.98 -4.91
CA PRO A 65 1.14 -23.10 -4.47
C PRO A 65 0.50 -23.89 -5.63
N GLN A 66 0.01 -23.15 -6.63
CA GLN A 66 -0.62 -23.75 -7.80
C GLN A 66 0.40 -24.50 -8.66
N GLN A 67 1.60 -23.96 -8.86
CA GLN A 67 2.67 -24.64 -9.59
C GLN A 67 3.02 -25.96 -8.93
N ILE A 68 3.17 -25.99 -7.59
CA ILE A 68 3.46 -27.22 -6.84
C ILE A 68 2.32 -28.24 -6.98
N MET A 69 1.07 -27.80 -6.87
CA MET A 69 -0.10 -28.65 -7.03
C MET A 69 -0.15 -29.28 -8.44
N MET A 70 0.16 -28.51 -9.47
CA MET A 70 0.20 -28.99 -10.85
C MET A 70 1.32 -30.00 -11.10
N ILE A 71 2.51 -29.80 -10.52
CA ILE A 71 3.63 -30.75 -10.59
C ILE A 71 3.28 -32.07 -9.90
N ALA A 72 2.55 -32.03 -8.78
CA ALA A 72 2.14 -33.20 -8.02
C ALA A 72 0.88 -33.87 -8.58
N ASN A 73 0.30 -33.40 -9.64
CA ASN A 73 -0.91 -33.93 -10.24
C ASN A 73 -0.64 -35.21 -11.05
N ASN A 74 -1.65 -36.09 -11.16
CA ASN A 74 -1.62 -37.31 -11.96
C ASN A 74 -0.55 -38.34 -11.54
N LEU A 75 -0.07 -38.30 -10.30
CA LEU A 75 0.89 -39.27 -9.79
C LEU A 75 0.17 -40.47 -9.16
N PRO A 76 0.64 -41.72 -9.42
CA PRO A 76 0.18 -42.87 -8.68
C PRO A 76 0.60 -42.81 -7.20
N SER A 77 0.04 -43.69 -6.35
CA SER A 77 0.46 -43.79 -4.96
C SER A 77 1.94 -44.14 -4.84
N GLY A 78 2.64 -43.44 -3.97
CA GLY A 78 4.07 -43.64 -3.73
C GLY A 78 4.92 -42.40 -4.15
N TYR A 79 6.26 -42.61 -4.20
CA TYR A 79 7.21 -41.57 -4.59
C TYR A 79 7.59 -41.69 -6.05
N PHE A 80 7.51 -40.57 -6.76
CA PHE A 80 7.93 -40.45 -8.17
C PHE A 80 8.89 -39.28 -8.35
N ARG A 81 9.76 -39.37 -9.36
CA ARG A 81 10.79 -38.37 -9.64
C ARG A 81 10.24 -37.04 -10.11
N ASP A 82 9.02 -36.98 -10.58
CA ASP A 82 8.25 -35.78 -10.92
C ASP A 82 8.32 -34.73 -9.77
N LEU A 83 8.23 -35.20 -8.53
CA LEU A 83 8.34 -34.33 -7.36
C LEU A 83 9.70 -33.60 -7.23
N GLN A 84 10.74 -34.02 -7.95
CA GLN A 84 12.01 -33.31 -7.95
C GLN A 84 11.91 -31.93 -8.62
N ILE A 85 10.99 -31.77 -9.56
CA ILE A 85 10.74 -30.49 -10.27
C ILE A 85 10.22 -29.42 -9.32
N ILE A 86 9.59 -29.78 -8.21
CA ILE A 86 9.17 -28.84 -7.17
C ILE A 86 10.35 -27.98 -6.68
N LYS A 87 11.56 -28.53 -6.64
CA LYS A 87 12.76 -27.82 -6.18
C LYS A 87 13.11 -26.62 -7.08
N GLU A 88 12.82 -26.70 -8.37
CA GLU A 88 13.11 -25.66 -9.35
C GLU A 88 12.28 -24.39 -9.10
N VAL A 89 11.07 -24.54 -8.59
CA VAL A 89 10.17 -23.42 -8.31
C VAL A 89 10.18 -23.00 -6.84
N PHE A 90 10.32 -23.97 -5.92
CA PHE A 90 10.18 -23.72 -4.49
C PHE A 90 11.45 -23.15 -3.84
N ILE A 91 12.64 -23.68 -4.18
CA ILE A 91 13.89 -23.23 -3.56
C ILE A 91 14.22 -21.79 -3.95
N PRO A 92 14.19 -21.39 -5.23
CA PRO A 92 14.47 -20.00 -5.63
C PRO A 92 13.45 -18.99 -5.07
N ALA A 93 12.22 -19.42 -4.80
CA ALA A 93 11.17 -18.55 -4.28
C ALA A 93 11.54 -17.90 -2.93
N PHE A 94 12.33 -18.57 -2.09
CA PHE A 94 12.82 -17.99 -0.84
C PHE A 94 13.74 -16.81 -1.07
N GLN A 95 14.70 -16.96 -2.00
CA GLN A 95 15.62 -15.88 -2.29
C GLN A 95 14.92 -14.71 -2.98
N GLU A 96 14.06 -14.98 -3.94
CA GLU A 96 13.29 -13.95 -4.63
C GLU A 96 12.39 -13.13 -3.66
N LEU A 97 11.75 -13.80 -2.70
CA LEU A 97 10.97 -13.10 -1.68
C LEU A 97 11.86 -12.28 -0.73
N LYS A 98 13.02 -12.81 -0.33
CA LYS A 98 14.01 -12.07 0.49
C LYS A 98 14.47 -10.80 -0.22
N ASP A 99 14.79 -10.89 -1.51
CA ASP A 99 15.22 -9.74 -2.31
C ASP A 99 14.13 -8.67 -2.38
N CYS A 100 12.86 -9.08 -2.58
CA CYS A 100 11.72 -8.18 -2.56
C CYS A 100 11.56 -7.49 -1.19
N LEU A 101 11.71 -8.24 -0.09
CA LEU A 101 11.63 -7.69 1.27
C LEU A 101 12.77 -6.71 1.55
N GLN A 102 14.00 -7.04 1.18
CA GLN A 102 15.17 -6.17 1.37
C GLN A 102 15.01 -4.85 0.62
N MET A 103 14.63 -4.90 -0.66
CA MET A 103 14.39 -3.69 -1.44
C MET A 103 13.24 -2.87 -0.91
N THR A 104 12.15 -3.51 -0.51
CA THR A 104 11.01 -2.82 0.11
C THR A 104 11.45 -2.12 1.40
N THR A 105 12.21 -2.80 2.25
CA THR A 105 12.72 -2.22 3.51
C THR A 105 13.63 -1.04 3.23
N TYR A 106 14.55 -1.15 2.27
CA TYR A 106 15.45 -0.06 1.89
C TYR A 106 14.67 1.18 1.47
N ILE A 107 13.72 1.02 0.55
CA ILE A 107 12.95 2.16 0.02
C ILE A 107 12.07 2.78 1.12
N MET A 108 11.44 1.96 1.96
CA MET A 108 10.57 2.45 3.04
C MET A 108 11.33 3.24 4.11
N ASN A 109 12.61 2.96 4.31
CA ASN A 109 13.47 3.75 5.22
C ASN A 109 13.85 5.12 4.64
N GLU A 110 13.89 5.24 3.31
CA GLU A 110 14.34 6.45 2.59
C GLU A 110 13.18 7.23 1.96
N ILE A 111 11.94 6.71 2.04
CA ILE A 111 10.76 7.37 1.48
C ILE A 111 10.48 8.69 2.20
N LYS A 112 10.16 9.72 1.43
CA LYS A 112 9.79 11.03 1.98
C LYS A 112 8.30 11.25 1.84
N VAL A 113 7.66 11.59 2.94
CA VAL A 113 6.23 11.94 2.96
C VAL A 113 6.10 13.43 2.60
N ASN A 114 5.09 13.77 1.82
CA ASN A 114 4.73 15.16 1.57
C ASN A 114 3.88 15.68 2.74
N GLU A 115 4.53 16.34 3.69
CA GLU A 115 3.91 16.85 4.92
C GLU A 115 2.86 17.94 4.65
N HIS A 116 2.92 18.58 3.49
CA HIS A 116 2.02 19.68 3.10
C HIS A 116 0.85 19.24 2.23
N ILE A 117 0.67 17.94 2.00
CA ILE A 117 -0.38 17.44 1.10
C ILE A 117 -1.79 17.82 1.58
N LEU A 118 -1.99 17.89 2.90
CA LEU A 118 -3.27 18.26 3.50
C LEU A 118 -3.53 19.76 3.49
N ASP A 119 -2.60 20.58 3.00
CA ASP A 119 -2.81 22.02 2.81
C ASP A 119 -3.73 22.31 1.61
N ASP A 120 -3.86 21.36 0.70
CA ASP A 120 -4.76 21.46 -0.44
C ASP A 120 -6.23 21.29 0.02
N ASP A 121 -7.07 22.27 -0.36
CA ASP A 121 -8.49 22.31 0.02
C ASP A 121 -9.30 21.09 -0.41
N LYS A 122 -8.85 20.34 -1.44
CA LYS A 122 -9.49 19.10 -1.85
C LYS A 122 -9.52 18.02 -0.74
N TYR A 123 -8.64 18.14 0.25
CA TYR A 123 -8.59 17.23 1.40
C TYR A 123 -9.33 17.75 2.62
N LEU A 124 -9.94 18.95 2.57
CA LEU A 124 -10.64 19.54 3.72
C LEU A 124 -11.69 18.62 4.32
N LEU A 125 -12.42 17.90 3.47
CA LEU A 125 -13.54 17.05 3.90
C LEU A 125 -13.11 15.79 4.67
N ILE A 126 -11.84 15.39 4.65
CA ILE A 126 -11.37 14.28 5.49
C ILE A 126 -11.50 14.60 6.99
N PHE A 127 -11.51 15.88 7.35
CA PHE A 127 -11.67 16.35 8.73
C PHE A 127 -13.14 16.46 9.17
N SER A 128 -14.10 16.06 8.34
CA SER A 128 -15.53 16.16 8.67
C SER A 128 -15.92 15.36 9.92
N VAL A 129 -15.28 14.19 10.13
CA VAL A 129 -15.51 13.37 11.32
C VAL A 129 -15.01 14.07 12.59
N GLU A 130 -13.89 14.79 12.50
CA GLU A 130 -13.34 15.53 13.62
C GLU A 130 -14.29 16.65 14.07
N GLU A 131 -14.90 17.33 13.12
CA GLU A 131 -15.89 18.37 13.43
C GLU A 131 -17.16 17.79 14.08
N VAL A 132 -17.64 16.63 13.59
CA VAL A 132 -18.75 15.90 14.25
C VAL A 132 -18.38 15.53 15.68
N ASN A 133 -17.17 14.99 15.90
CA ASN A 133 -16.69 14.61 17.22
C ASN A 133 -16.51 15.83 18.14
N ARG A 134 -16.06 16.97 17.61
CA ARG A 134 -15.94 18.22 18.35
C ARG A 134 -17.30 18.69 18.86
N LEU A 135 -18.29 18.76 17.98
CA LEU A 135 -19.64 19.15 18.33
C LEU A 135 -20.29 18.19 19.35
N ALA A 136 -20.03 16.90 19.22
CA ALA A 136 -20.53 15.90 20.18
C ALA A 136 -19.88 16.07 21.56
N ARG A 137 -18.59 16.39 21.64
CA ARG A 137 -17.90 16.70 22.90
C ARG A 137 -18.44 18.00 23.57
N GLU A 138 -18.90 18.94 22.76
CA GLU A 138 -19.57 20.17 23.23
C GLU A 138 -21.00 19.95 23.69
N GLY A 139 -21.52 18.71 23.66
CA GLY A 139 -22.83 18.33 24.17
C GLY A 139 -23.94 18.21 23.13
N MET A 140 -23.61 18.36 21.84
CA MET A 140 -24.57 18.12 20.76
C MET A 140 -24.79 16.61 20.59
N PRO A 141 -26.06 16.12 20.52
CA PRO A 141 -26.28 14.70 20.15
C PRO A 141 -25.57 14.34 18.83
N PHE A 142 -24.85 13.20 18.79
CA PHE A 142 -24.05 12.81 17.64
C PHE A 142 -24.81 12.88 16.32
N ARG A 143 -26.08 12.43 16.29
CA ARG A 143 -26.92 12.45 15.09
C ARG A 143 -27.21 13.88 14.59
N ASP A 144 -27.33 14.84 15.48
CA ASP A 144 -27.59 16.24 15.12
C ASP A 144 -26.27 16.90 14.67
N ALA A 145 -25.15 16.59 15.32
CA ALA A 145 -23.82 17.00 14.88
C ALA A 145 -23.52 16.49 13.46
N TYR A 146 -23.77 15.21 13.19
CA TYR A 146 -23.60 14.60 11.87
C TYR A 146 -24.43 15.31 10.80
N LYS A 147 -25.72 15.55 11.07
CA LYS A 147 -26.61 16.27 10.14
C LYS A 147 -26.14 17.70 9.89
N LYS A 148 -25.76 18.41 10.97
CA LYS A 148 -25.29 19.80 10.87
C LYS A 148 -24.05 19.86 9.98
N VAL A 149 -23.04 19.02 10.22
CA VAL A 149 -21.80 18.99 9.41
C VAL A 149 -22.12 18.65 7.95
N GLY A 150 -23.01 17.69 7.69
CA GLY A 150 -23.44 17.37 6.34
C GLY A 150 -24.07 18.57 5.60
N LEU A 151 -24.97 19.30 6.26
CA LEU A 151 -25.58 20.51 5.70
C LEU A 151 -24.57 21.64 5.48
N ASP A 152 -23.62 21.82 6.38
CA ASP A 152 -22.56 22.81 6.24
C ASP A 152 -21.63 22.48 5.03
N ILE A 153 -21.36 21.18 4.78
CA ILE A 153 -20.62 20.72 3.58
C ILE A 153 -21.42 21.01 2.31
N GLU A 154 -22.71 20.65 2.26
CA GLU A 154 -23.56 20.89 1.10
C GLU A 154 -23.72 22.38 0.79
N ALA A 155 -23.73 23.22 1.82
CA ALA A 155 -23.82 24.67 1.70
C ALA A 155 -22.47 25.34 1.38
N GLY A 156 -21.36 24.59 1.29
CA GLY A 156 -20.01 25.12 1.09
C GLY A 156 -19.49 25.98 2.26
N LYS A 157 -20.04 25.77 3.46
CA LYS A 157 -19.70 26.51 4.69
C LYS A 157 -18.79 25.71 5.63
N PHE A 158 -18.48 24.47 5.27
CA PHE A 158 -17.64 23.63 6.10
C PHE A 158 -16.23 24.21 6.21
N SER A 159 -15.77 24.36 7.43
CA SER A 159 -14.38 24.71 7.75
C SER A 159 -13.96 23.95 8.99
N HIS A 160 -12.75 23.47 9.02
CA HIS A 160 -12.19 22.78 10.19
C HIS A 160 -10.70 23.10 10.31
N GLY A 161 -10.22 23.25 11.54
CA GLY A 161 -8.78 23.26 11.82
C GLY A 161 -8.19 21.88 11.49
N LYS A 162 -7.01 21.85 10.89
CA LYS A 162 -6.37 20.59 10.46
C LYS A 162 -5.70 19.83 11.62
N GLU A 163 -5.99 20.19 12.84
CA GLU A 163 -5.45 19.53 14.03
C GLU A 163 -6.29 18.29 14.37
N VAL A 164 -5.62 17.17 14.52
CA VAL A 164 -6.22 15.87 14.88
C VAL A 164 -5.55 15.40 16.16
N HIS A 165 -6.35 15.13 17.19
CA HIS A 165 -5.88 14.64 18.48
C HIS A 165 -6.61 13.35 18.85
N HIS A 166 -6.00 12.22 18.52
CA HIS A 166 -6.50 10.91 18.90
C HIS A 166 -5.61 10.29 19.97
N THR A 167 -6.22 9.76 21.02
CA THR A 167 -5.53 9.14 22.15
C THR A 167 -5.85 7.66 22.32
N HIS A 168 -6.70 7.10 21.45
CA HIS A 168 -7.05 5.68 21.52
C HIS A 168 -5.94 4.81 20.92
N GLU A 169 -5.82 3.60 21.41
CA GLU A 169 -4.85 2.63 20.92
C GLU A 169 -5.05 2.36 19.41
N GLY A 170 -3.96 2.40 18.65
CA GLY A 170 -3.99 2.27 17.19
C GLY A 170 -4.29 3.55 16.41
N SER A 171 -4.48 4.69 17.08
CA SER A 171 -4.56 5.98 16.40
C SER A 171 -3.20 6.44 15.86
N ILE A 172 -3.24 7.20 14.78
CA ILE A 172 -2.08 7.84 14.14
C ILE A 172 -2.08 9.35 14.43
N GLY A 173 -2.19 9.78 15.60
CA GLY A 173 -2.22 11.24 15.81
C GLY A 173 -2.05 11.61 17.22
#